data_a0894ab638547246d07fccb247e36630
#
_entry.id   a0894ab638547246d07fccb247e36630
#
_cell.length_a   1.000
_cell.length_b   1.000
_cell.length_c   1.000
_cell.angle_alpha   90.00
_cell.angle_beta   90.00
_cell.angle_gamma   90.00
#
_symmetry.space_group_name_H-M   'P 1'
#
loop_
_entity.id
_entity.type
_entity.pdbx_description
1 polymer ?
#
loop_
_entity_poly.entity_id
_entity_poly.type
_entity_poly.pdbx_seq_one_letter_code
_entity_poly.pdbx_strand_id
1 'polypeptide(L)'
;MKCAEQDLLLYAVTDRHWLNGRSLRDVVEESLRGGVTMLQLREKSLAEPAFLAEARELQVLCRDYHVPFIVNDNVDIALAMDADGVHVGQSDMEALDVRRKLGPDKIIGVSAQTVEQALLAEKHGADYLGVGAVFPTGSKDDADDVSYDTLQAICRAVSIPVVAIGGISRDNVHRLSGSGICGVAVISAIYGAADIRRASEDLKTATREMLRS
;
A
#
# COMPACT_ATOMS: atom_id res chain seq x y z
N MET A 1 4.12 -2.64 -17.91
CA MET A 1 3.85 -2.71 -16.45
C MET A 1 3.47 -1.31 -16.00
N LYS A 2 2.33 -1.13 -15.37
CA LYS A 2 1.81 0.20 -14.98
C LYS A 2 2.32 0.65 -13.62
N CYS A 3 2.75 -0.31 -12.79
CA CYS A 3 3.34 -0.10 -11.49
C CYS A 3 4.77 -0.66 -11.54
N ALA A 4 5.77 0.20 -11.38
CA ALA A 4 7.15 -0.23 -11.34
C ALA A 4 7.51 -0.66 -9.90
N GLU A 5 8.43 -1.61 -9.75
CA GLU A 5 8.89 -2.06 -8.42
C GLU A 5 9.40 -0.90 -7.55
N GLN A 6 10.06 0.08 -8.18
CA GLN A 6 10.56 1.28 -7.48
C GLN A 6 9.44 2.13 -6.85
N ASP A 7 8.23 2.10 -7.42
CA ASP A 7 7.06 2.82 -6.88
C ASP A 7 6.56 2.14 -5.60
N LEU A 8 6.83 0.86 -5.45
CA LEU A 8 6.41 0.02 -4.32
C LEU A 8 7.44 -0.04 -3.18
N LEU A 9 8.61 0.60 -3.31
CA LEU A 9 9.71 0.50 -2.34
C LEU A 9 9.28 0.89 -0.91
N LEU A 10 8.61 2.05 -0.76
CA LEU A 10 8.03 2.51 0.50
C LEU A 10 6.61 3.01 0.25
N TYR A 11 5.66 2.17 0.52
CA TYR A 11 4.25 2.39 0.27
C TYR A 11 3.54 2.82 1.57
N ALA A 12 3.14 4.07 1.67
CA ALA A 12 2.42 4.58 2.83
C ALA A 12 0.91 4.40 2.65
N VAL A 13 0.25 3.85 3.68
CA VAL A 13 -1.21 3.71 3.75
C VAL A 13 -1.72 4.61 4.87
N THR A 14 -2.65 5.51 4.59
CA THR A 14 -3.18 6.45 5.58
C THR A 14 -4.12 5.78 6.58
N ASP A 15 -4.17 6.34 7.80
CA ASP A 15 -5.18 5.98 8.80
C ASP A 15 -5.41 7.17 9.73
N ARG A 16 -6.68 7.57 9.90
CA ARG A 16 -7.07 8.72 10.73
C ARG A 16 -6.72 8.56 12.22
N HIS A 17 -6.57 7.33 12.67
CA HIS A 17 -6.19 7.05 14.07
C HIS A 17 -4.88 7.76 14.47
N TRP A 18 -3.96 7.95 13.52
CA TRP A 18 -2.62 8.47 13.77
C TRP A 18 -2.48 9.99 13.54
N LEU A 19 -3.56 10.72 13.24
CA LEU A 19 -3.48 12.15 12.93
C LEU A 19 -3.10 13.02 14.13
N ASN A 20 -3.46 12.61 15.36
CA ASN A 20 -3.16 13.35 16.58
C ASN A 20 -3.55 14.86 16.52
N GLY A 21 -4.70 15.16 15.90
CA GLY A 21 -5.21 16.52 15.73
C GLY A 21 -4.61 17.30 14.55
N ARG A 22 -3.72 16.69 13.75
CA ARG A 22 -3.15 17.25 12.52
C ARG A 22 -4.07 17.00 11.32
N SER A 23 -3.92 17.79 10.27
CA SER A 23 -4.61 17.50 9.01
C SER A 23 -4.00 16.27 8.30
N LEU A 24 -4.84 15.50 7.58
CA LEU A 24 -4.34 14.36 6.80
C LEU A 24 -3.35 14.83 5.72
N ARG A 25 -3.63 15.99 5.10
CA ARG A 25 -2.76 16.61 4.10
C ARG A 25 -1.35 16.87 4.65
N ASP A 26 -1.25 17.47 5.84
CA ASP A 26 0.05 17.82 6.42
C ASP A 26 0.90 16.58 6.73
N VAL A 27 0.28 15.55 7.33
CA VAL A 27 1.02 14.32 7.66
C VAL A 27 1.42 13.55 6.40
N VAL A 28 0.60 13.57 5.35
CA VAL A 28 0.93 12.98 4.06
C VAL A 28 2.08 13.75 3.40
N GLU A 29 2.04 15.09 3.39
CA GLU A 29 3.13 15.89 2.82
C GLU A 29 4.47 15.62 3.50
N GLU A 30 4.50 15.48 4.82
CA GLU A 30 5.72 15.09 5.54
C GLU A 30 6.24 13.71 5.12
N SER A 31 5.35 12.73 4.93
CA SER A 31 5.74 11.40 4.48
C SER A 31 6.30 11.42 3.05
N LEU A 32 5.72 12.22 2.15
CA LEU A 32 6.21 12.41 0.78
C LEU A 32 7.58 13.10 0.78
N ARG A 33 7.80 14.13 1.62
CA ARG A 33 9.11 14.76 1.82
C ARG A 33 10.15 13.78 2.36
N GLY A 34 9.73 12.81 3.16
CA GLY A 34 10.55 11.70 3.65
C GLY A 34 10.80 10.60 2.62
N GLY A 35 10.22 10.74 1.43
CA GLY A 35 10.53 9.89 0.28
C GLY A 35 9.63 8.67 0.15
N VAL A 36 8.41 8.68 0.64
CA VAL A 36 7.37 7.71 0.28
C VAL A 36 7.27 7.63 -1.25
N THR A 37 7.12 6.43 -1.79
CA THR A 37 7.15 6.16 -3.23
C THR A 37 5.79 5.78 -3.80
N MET A 38 4.81 5.44 -2.96
CA MET A 38 3.40 5.23 -3.30
C MET A 38 2.53 5.61 -2.11
N LEU A 39 1.40 6.25 -2.35
CA LEU A 39 0.43 6.62 -1.30
C LEU A 39 -0.90 5.91 -1.52
N GLN A 40 -1.46 5.31 -0.47
CA GLN A 40 -2.83 4.81 -0.45
C GLN A 40 -3.68 5.61 0.53
N LEU A 41 -4.76 6.20 0.03
CA LEU A 41 -5.79 6.78 0.89
C LEU A 41 -6.74 5.67 1.37
N ARG A 42 -6.64 5.36 2.66
CA ARG A 42 -7.57 4.46 3.35
C ARG A 42 -8.52 5.30 4.21
N GLU A 43 -9.79 5.30 3.82
CA GLU A 43 -10.85 6.04 4.51
C GLU A 43 -12.03 5.11 4.82
N LYS A 44 -12.44 5.08 6.08
CA LYS A 44 -13.49 4.15 6.55
C LYS A 44 -14.72 4.86 7.12
N SER A 45 -14.64 6.16 7.35
CA SER A 45 -15.65 6.89 8.13
C SER A 45 -16.26 8.10 7.41
N LEU A 46 -15.68 8.60 6.34
CA LEU A 46 -16.22 9.75 5.61
C LEU A 46 -17.37 9.36 4.69
N ALA A 47 -18.38 10.23 4.63
CA ALA A 47 -19.37 10.19 3.56
C ALA A 47 -18.71 10.48 2.20
N GLU A 48 -19.26 9.90 1.13
CA GLU A 48 -18.69 9.94 -0.22
C GLU A 48 -18.28 11.33 -0.71
N PRO A 49 -19.07 12.42 -0.55
CA PRO A 49 -18.66 13.75 -0.99
C PRO A 49 -17.40 14.27 -0.28
N ALA A 50 -17.29 14.01 1.02
CA ALA A 50 -16.13 14.42 1.81
C ALA A 50 -14.91 13.57 1.48
N PHE A 51 -15.09 12.26 1.29
CA PHE A 51 -14.03 11.35 0.83
C PHE A 51 -13.48 11.79 -0.52
N LEU A 52 -14.35 12.07 -1.50
CA LEU A 52 -13.93 12.53 -2.83
C LEU A 52 -13.17 13.86 -2.78
N ALA A 53 -13.61 14.80 -1.94
CA ALA A 53 -12.93 16.09 -1.79
C ALA A 53 -11.51 15.91 -1.22
N GLU A 54 -11.35 15.14 -0.15
CA GLU A 54 -10.06 14.83 0.46
C GLU A 54 -9.16 14.04 -0.49
N ALA A 55 -9.70 13.04 -1.19
CA ALA A 55 -8.97 12.25 -2.16
C ALA A 55 -8.39 13.11 -3.29
N ARG A 56 -9.14 14.09 -3.81
CA ARG A 56 -8.66 15.04 -4.82
C ARG A 56 -7.55 15.94 -4.31
N GLU A 57 -7.65 16.41 -3.07
CA GLU A 57 -6.60 17.22 -2.45
C GLU A 57 -5.29 16.43 -2.35
N LEU A 58 -5.35 15.19 -1.87
CA LEU A 58 -4.17 14.33 -1.76
C LEU A 58 -3.61 13.90 -3.11
N GLN A 59 -4.47 13.67 -4.11
CA GLN A 59 -4.02 13.35 -5.47
C GLN A 59 -3.18 14.49 -6.07
N VAL A 60 -3.60 15.75 -5.90
CA VAL A 60 -2.83 16.91 -6.36
C VAL A 60 -1.47 16.93 -5.67
N LEU A 61 -1.45 16.74 -4.36
CA LEU A 61 -0.22 16.68 -3.58
C LEU A 61 0.71 15.57 -4.06
N CYS A 62 0.21 14.34 -4.25
CA CYS A 62 1.00 13.22 -4.76
C CYS A 62 1.57 13.48 -6.15
N ARG A 63 0.81 14.15 -7.02
CA ARG A 63 1.26 14.56 -8.37
C ARG A 63 2.45 15.52 -8.30
N ASP A 64 2.44 16.49 -7.36
CA ASP A 64 3.54 17.44 -7.17
C ASP A 64 4.83 16.74 -6.74
N TYR A 65 4.73 15.61 -6.05
CA TYR A 65 5.85 14.77 -5.65
C TYR A 65 6.15 13.61 -6.61
N HIS A 66 5.41 13.48 -7.71
CA HIS A 66 5.51 12.38 -8.68
C HIS A 66 5.33 10.99 -8.04
N VAL A 67 4.41 10.87 -7.10
CA VAL A 67 4.09 9.64 -6.37
C VAL A 67 2.72 9.13 -6.80
N PRO A 68 2.56 7.86 -7.21
CA PRO A 68 1.26 7.27 -7.54
C PRO A 68 0.29 7.33 -6.35
N PHE A 69 -0.96 7.70 -6.65
CA PHE A 69 -2.05 7.81 -5.68
C PHE A 69 -3.07 6.69 -5.85
N ILE A 70 -3.24 5.89 -4.81
CA ILE A 70 -4.11 4.71 -4.79
C ILE A 70 -5.28 4.94 -3.82
N VAL A 71 -6.49 4.59 -4.24
CA VAL A 71 -7.68 4.59 -3.38
C VAL A 71 -7.89 3.19 -2.81
N ASN A 72 -8.13 3.09 -1.49
CA ASN A 72 -8.43 1.81 -0.86
C ASN A 72 -9.91 1.44 -1.04
N ASP A 73 -10.21 0.22 -1.48
CA ASP A 73 -11.51 -0.46 -1.60
C ASP A 73 -12.53 0.23 -2.53
N ASN A 74 -12.61 1.54 -2.54
CA ASN A 74 -13.67 2.29 -3.22
C ASN A 74 -13.36 2.56 -4.71
N VAL A 75 -13.79 1.64 -5.57
CA VAL A 75 -13.58 1.71 -7.02
C VAL A 75 -14.34 2.89 -7.65
N ASP A 76 -15.50 3.27 -7.12
CA ASP A 76 -16.31 4.37 -7.64
C ASP A 76 -15.65 5.74 -7.38
N ILE A 77 -15.10 5.94 -6.20
CA ILE A 77 -14.27 7.11 -5.90
C ILE A 77 -13.03 7.16 -6.80
N ALA A 78 -12.33 6.02 -6.97
CA ALA A 78 -11.16 5.96 -7.86
C ALA A 78 -11.49 6.38 -9.30
N LEU A 79 -12.64 5.95 -9.82
CA LEU A 79 -13.15 6.37 -11.14
C LEU A 79 -13.52 7.84 -11.17
N ALA A 80 -14.32 8.32 -10.19
CA ALA A 80 -14.85 9.68 -10.16
C ALA A 80 -13.77 10.77 -10.10
N MET A 81 -12.59 10.43 -9.59
CA MET A 81 -11.45 11.34 -9.49
C MET A 81 -10.32 11.05 -10.48
N ASP A 82 -10.46 10.01 -11.29
CA ASP A 82 -9.41 9.53 -12.20
C ASP A 82 -8.09 9.21 -11.45
N ALA A 83 -8.19 8.48 -10.33
CA ALA A 83 -7.03 8.07 -9.54
C ALA A 83 -6.05 7.22 -10.37
N ASP A 84 -4.78 7.14 -9.94
CA ASP A 84 -3.80 6.28 -10.60
C ASP A 84 -4.17 4.79 -10.45
N GLY A 85 -4.84 4.43 -9.35
CA GLY A 85 -5.31 3.06 -9.15
C GLY A 85 -6.14 2.85 -7.90
N VAL A 86 -6.43 1.58 -7.64
CA VAL A 86 -7.18 1.11 -6.48
C VAL A 86 -6.45 -0.09 -5.84
N HIS A 87 -6.62 -0.25 -4.53
CA HIS A 87 -6.21 -1.46 -3.81
C HIS A 87 -7.42 -2.09 -3.15
N VAL A 88 -7.66 -3.37 -3.40
CA VAL A 88 -8.80 -4.13 -2.87
C VAL A 88 -8.36 -5.33 -2.03
N GLY A 89 -9.15 -5.67 -1.01
CA GLY A 89 -9.00 -6.87 -0.20
C GLY A 89 -9.82 -8.04 -0.71
N GLN A 90 -9.76 -9.18 0.01
CA GLN A 90 -10.45 -10.42 -0.37
C GLN A 90 -11.98 -10.35 -0.22
N SER A 91 -12.49 -9.45 0.63
CA SER A 91 -13.93 -9.23 0.86
C SER A 91 -14.52 -8.13 -0.03
N ASP A 92 -13.69 -7.44 -0.81
CA ASP A 92 -14.09 -6.33 -1.67
C ASP A 92 -14.48 -6.81 -3.07
N MET A 93 -14.58 -5.89 -4.03
CA MET A 93 -14.83 -6.24 -5.43
C MET A 93 -13.68 -7.09 -5.98
N GLU A 94 -14.00 -8.21 -6.64
CA GLU A 94 -12.99 -9.06 -7.24
C GLU A 94 -12.13 -8.30 -8.28
N ALA A 95 -10.83 -8.62 -8.33
CA ALA A 95 -9.86 -7.95 -9.20
C ALA A 95 -10.27 -7.96 -10.68
N LEU A 96 -10.94 -9.02 -11.15
CA LEU A 96 -11.44 -9.12 -12.52
C LEU A 96 -12.52 -8.06 -12.82
N ASP A 97 -13.44 -7.83 -11.88
CA ASP A 97 -14.51 -6.85 -12.04
C ASP A 97 -13.96 -5.42 -11.85
N VAL A 98 -13.00 -5.25 -10.94
CA VAL A 98 -12.24 -3.99 -10.81
C VAL A 98 -11.55 -3.66 -12.14
N ARG A 99 -10.86 -4.63 -12.76
CA ARG A 99 -10.18 -4.44 -14.06
C ARG A 99 -11.16 -4.08 -15.17
N ARG A 100 -12.30 -4.74 -15.23
CA ARG A 100 -13.37 -4.42 -16.21
C ARG A 100 -13.89 -2.99 -16.04
N LYS A 101 -14.03 -2.54 -14.79
CA LYS A 101 -14.58 -1.24 -14.44
C LYS A 101 -13.58 -0.09 -14.64
N LEU A 102 -12.32 -0.28 -14.22
CA LEU A 102 -11.25 0.72 -14.31
C LEU A 102 -10.56 0.76 -15.68
N GLY A 103 -10.72 -0.27 -16.49
CA GLY A 103 -10.02 -0.38 -17.78
C GLY A 103 -8.56 -0.81 -17.65
N PRO A 104 -7.83 -0.85 -18.80
CA PRO A 104 -6.51 -1.47 -18.87
C PRO A 104 -5.39 -0.61 -18.27
N ASP A 105 -5.58 0.69 -18.05
CA ASP A 105 -4.48 1.64 -17.76
C ASP A 105 -4.30 1.96 -16.27
N LYS A 106 -5.27 1.61 -15.41
CA LYS A 106 -5.21 1.89 -13.98
C LYS A 106 -4.47 0.79 -13.21
N ILE A 107 -3.78 1.19 -12.14
CA ILE A 107 -3.09 0.28 -11.23
C ILE A 107 -4.11 -0.45 -10.36
N ILE A 108 -4.01 -1.77 -10.27
CA ILE A 108 -4.81 -2.58 -9.35
C ILE A 108 -3.89 -3.35 -8.41
N GLY A 109 -3.97 -3.02 -7.12
CA GLY A 109 -3.37 -3.78 -6.05
C GLY A 109 -4.37 -4.72 -5.42
N VAL A 110 -3.93 -5.90 -5.00
CA VAL A 110 -4.77 -6.89 -4.31
C VAL A 110 -4.06 -7.40 -3.07
N SER A 111 -4.79 -7.46 -1.95
CA SER A 111 -4.31 -8.15 -0.73
C SER A 111 -4.36 -9.67 -0.94
N ALA A 112 -3.31 -10.39 -0.54
CA ALA A 112 -3.29 -11.85 -0.57
C ALA A 112 -2.59 -12.41 0.68
N GLN A 113 -3.06 -13.57 1.16
CA GLN A 113 -2.54 -14.28 2.33
C GLN A 113 -2.10 -15.71 2.00
N THR A 114 -2.53 -16.24 0.84
CA THR A 114 -2.17 -17.57 0.36
C THR A 114 -1.68 -17.52 -1.08
N VAL A 115 -0.97 -18.58 -1.49
CA VAL A 115 -0.50 -18.74 -2.88
C VAL A 115 -1.67 -18.78 -3.85
N GLU A 116 -2.77 -19.42 -3.49
CA GLU A 116 -3.97 -19.54 -4.33
C GLU A 116 -4.60 -18.17 -4.57
N GLN A 117 -4.72 -17.33 -3.52
CA GLN A 117 -5.23 -15.98 -3.64
C GLN A 117 -4.32 -15.12 -4.53
N ALA A 118 -3.01 -15.25 -4.38
CA ALA A 118 -2.02 -14.53 -5.16
C ALA A 118 -2.09 -14.86 -6.66
N LEU A 119 -2.14 -16.15 -7.00
CA LEU A 119 -2.28 -16.64 -8.38
C LEU A 119 -3.61 -16.19 -9.01
N LEU A 120 -4.69 -16.22 -8.23
CA LEU A 120 -6.00 -15.78 -8.70
C LEU A 120 -6.01 -14.27 -8.98
N ALA A 121 -5.43 -13.46 -8.07
CA ALA A 121 -5.31 -12.02 -8.24
C ALA A 121 -4.50 -11.66 -9.50
N GLU A 122 -3.34 -12.29 -9.71
CA GLU A 122 -2.53 -12.11 -10.92
C GLU A 122 -3.31 -12.47 -12.18
N LYS A 123 -3.97 -13.65 -12.20
CA LYS A 123 -4.82 -14.09 -13.32
C LYS A 123 -5.96 -13.11 -13.61
N HIS A 124 -6.49 -12.45 -12.61
CA HIS A 124 -7.58 -11.46 -12.70
C HIS A 124 -7.08 -10.05 -13.01
N GLY A 125 -5.78 -9.88 -13.25
CA GLY A 125 -5.19 -8.64 -13.74
C GLY A 125 -4.75 -7.66 -12.66
N ALA A 126 -4.41 -8.14 -11.47
CA ALA A 126 -3.68 -7.35 -10.48
C ALA A 126 -2.31 -6.92 -11.04
N ASP A 127 -1.87 -5.70 -10.72
CA ASP A 127 -0.57 -5.17 -11.10
C ASP A 127 0.47 -5.37 -10.00
N TYR A 128 0.04 -5.53 -8.74
CA TYR A 128 0.88 -5.87 -7.58
C TYR A 128 0.06 -6.53 -6.48
N LEU A 129 0.74 -7.18 -5.55
CA LEU A 129 0.14 -7.79 -4.36
C LEU A 129 0.63 -7.10 -3.09
N GLY A 130 -0.29 -6.93 -2.11
CA GLY A 130 0.01 -6.64 -0.72
C GLY A 130 -0.14 -7.91 0.11
N VAL A 131 0.95 -8.45 0.66
CA VAL A 131 0.95 -9.71 1.40
C VAL A 131 1.21 -9.47 2.89
N GLY A 132 0.30 -9.91 3.72
CA GLY A 132 0.38 -9.75 5.19
C GLY A 132 -0.91 -10.15 5.93
N ALA A 133 -0.89 -10.06 7.30
CA ALA A 133 0.13 -9.36 8.08
C ALA A 133 1.39 -10.23 8.31
N VAL A 134 2.58 -9.69 8.01
CA VAL A 134 3.85 -10.43 8.17
C VAL A 134 4.43 -10.34 9.59
N PHE A 135 3.95 -9.38 10.39
CA PHE A 135 4.23 -9.24 11.83
C PHE A 135 2.94 -8.87 12.57
N PRO A 136 2.82 -9.15 13.87
CA PRO A 136 1.66 -8.76 14.67
C PRO A 136 1.34 -7.26 14.52
N THR A 137 0.08 -6.92 14.30
CA THR A 137 -0.37 -5.54 14.05
C THR A 137 -1.73 -5.28 14.68
N GLY A 138 -1.94 -4.06 15.15
CA GLY A 138 -3.25 -3.56 15.60
C GLY A 138 -3.97 -2.69 14.57
N SER A 139 -3.46 -2.56 13.34
CA SER A 139 -4.03 -1.66 12.32
C SER A 139 -5.17 -2.28 11.51
N LYS A 140 -5.34 -3.61 11.56
CA LYS A 140 -6.48 -4.35 11.00
C LYS A 140 -6.87 -5.46 11.95
N ASP A 141 -8.16 -5.51 12.34
CA ASP A 141 -8.70 -6.52 13.26
C ASP A 141 -8.81 -7.92 12.61
N ASP A 142 -8.83 -8.01 11.28
CA ASP A 142 -9.09 -9.22 10.50
C ASP A 142 -7.85 -9.77 9.78
N ALA A 143 -6.63 -9.34 10.17
CA ALA A 143 -5.42 -9.77 9.49
C ALA A 143 -4.91 -11.09 10.07
N ASP A 144 -5.10 -12.20 9.36
CA ASP A 144 -4.40 -13.45 9.64
C ASP A 144 -2.88 -13.27 9.45
N ASP A 145 -2.11 -13.91 10.31
CA ASP A 145 -0.65 -13.86 10.25
C ASP A 145 -0.13 -14.64 9.02
N VAL A 146 0.68 -13.99 8.21
CA VAL A 146 1.38 -14.62 7.08
C VAL A 146 2.83 -14.92 7.48
N SER A 147 3.20 -16.20 7.49
CA SER A 147 4.56 -16.61 7.82
C SER A 147 5.56 -16.15 6.75
N TYR A 148 6.87 -16.07 7.13
CA TYR A 148 7.93 -15.79 6.16
C TYR A 148 7.95 -16.81 5.01
N ASP A 149 7.76 -18.09 5.30
CA ASP A 149 7.75 -19.16 4.29
C ASP A 149 6.57 -18.99 3.32
N THR A 150 5.40 -18.59 3.82
CA THR A 150 4.23 -18.30 2.98
C THR A 150 4.48 -17.08 2.10
N LEU A 151 5.04 -15.99 2.66
CA LEU A 151 5.43 -14.81 1.89
C LEU A 151 6.39 -15.17 0.75
N GLN A 152 7.43 -15.95 1.05
CA GLN A 152 8.40 -16.39 0.06
C GLN A 152 7.77 -17.32 -1.00
N ALA A 153 6.85 -18.21 -0.60
CA ALA A 153 6.12 -19.07 -1.53
C ALA A 153 5.24 -18.24 -2.49
N ILE A 154 4.56 -17.21 -1.99
CA ILE A 154 3.77 -16.28 -2.81
C ILE A 154 4.69 -15.56 -3.81
N CYS A 155 5.80 -14.97 -3.35
CA CYS A 155 6.74 -14.26 -4.23
C CYS A 155 7.31 -15.14 -5.34
N ARG A 156 7.49 -16.44 -5.09
CA ARG A 156 7.97 -17.40 -6.10
C ARG A 156 6.87 -17.85 -7.08
N ALA A 157 5.63 -17.78 -6.67
CA ALA A 157 4.49 -18.29 -7.46
C ALA A 157 3.99 -17.29 -8.50
N VAL A 158 4.16 -15.98 -8.27
CA VAL A 158 3.65 -14.92 -9.13
C VAL A 158 4.77 -14.20 -9.86
N SER A 159 4.45 -13.54 -10.99
CA SER A 159 5.38 -12.70 -11.76
C SER A 159 5.20 -11.20 -11.49
N ILE A 160 4.10 -10.81 -10.85
CA ILE A 160 3.82 -9.43 -10.48
C ILE A 160 4.53 -9.05 -9.17
N PRO A 161 4.87 -7.75 -8.98
CA PRO A 161 5.52 -7.28 -7.76
C PRO A 161 4.73 -7.59 -6.49
N VAL A 162 5.45 -7.89 -5.41
CA VAL A 162 4.87 -8.16 -4.08
C VAL A 162 5.45 -7.19 -3.07
N VAL A 163 4.60 -6.53 -2.28
CA VAL A 163 4.98 -5.78 -1.09
C VAL A 163 4.52 -6.51 0.17
N ALA A 164 5.33 -6.51 1.22
CA ALA A 164 4.91 -6.99 2.53
C ALA A 164 4.18 -5.88 3.29
N ILE A 165 3.16 -6.26 4.06
CA ILE A 165 2.38 -5.35 4.92
C ILE A 165 2.09 -5.99 6.28
N GLY A 166 1.86 -5.16 7.29
CA GLY A 166 1.44 -5.57 8.64
C GLY A 166 2.59 -5.62 9.63
N GLY A 167 2.55 -4.75 10.65
CA GLY A 167 3.49 -4.70 11.76
C GLY A 167 4.94 -4.38 11.39
N ILE A 168 5.20 -3.94 10.17
CA ILE A 168 6.56 -3.63 9.71
C ILE A 168 7.03 -2.30 10.30
N SER A 169 8.27 -2.28 10.77
CA SER A 169 8.96 -1.11 11.30
C SER A 169 10.43 -1.11 10.85
N ARG A 170 11.15 0.00 11.12
CA ARG A 170 12.59 0.08 10.91
C ARG A 170 13.36 -1.06 11.62
N ASP A 171 12.89 -1.44 12.81
CA ASP A 171 13.61 -2.40 13.66
C ASP A 171 13.44 -3.86 13.22
N ASN A 172 12.39 -4.17 12.42
CA ASN A 172 12.10 -5.55 12.03
C ASN A 172 12.14 -5.79 10.51
N VAL A 173 12.18 -4.75 9.67
CA VAL A 173 12.16 -4.88 8.21
C VAL A 173 13.28 -5.77 7.66
N HIS A 174 14.45 -5.77 8.29
CA HIS A 174 15.58 -6.61 7.91
C HIS A 174 15.26 -8.12 7.94
N ARG A 175 14.28 -8.54 8.74
CA ARG A 175 13.83 -9.95 8.82
C ARG A 175 13.11 -10.43 7.56
N LEU A 176 12.77 -9.53 6.63
CA LEU A 176 12.15 -9.85 5.36
C LEU A 176 13.17 -10.05 4.23
N SER A 177 14.48 -9.96 4.51
CA SER A 177 15.54 -10.20 3.53
C SER A 177 15.40 -11.57 2.89
N GLY A 178 15.61 -11.65 1.56
CA GLY A 178 15.53 -12.90 0.81
C GLY A 178 14.11 -13.44 0.58
N SER A 179 13.05 -12.74 1.03
CA SER A 179 11.66 -13.19 0.81
C SER A 179 11.17 -13.07 -0.63
N GLY A 180 11.80 -12.20 -1.44
CA GLY A 180 11.41 -11.94 -2.83
C GLY A 180 10.47 -10.76 -3.02
N ILE A 181 10.17 -9.98 -1.95
CA ILE A 181 9.39 -8.74 -2.05
C ILE A 181 10.20 -7.63 -2.74
N CYS A 182 9.51 -6.65 -3.31
CA CYS A 182 10.12 -5.45 -3.92
C CYS A 182 10.04 -4.20 -3.03
N GLY A 183 9.31 -4.28 -1.90
CA GLY A 183 9.14 -3.17 -0.97
C GLY A 183 8.19 -3.49 0.18
N VAL A 184 7.83 -2.46 0.95
CA VAL A 184 6.96 -2.60 2.12
C VAL A 184 5.83 -1.58 2.12
N ALA A 185 4.65 -2.00 2.58
CA ALA A 185 3.52 -1.12 2.84
C ALA A 185 3.33 -0.94 4.36
N VAL A 186 3.17 0.30 4.82
CA VAL A 186 3.12 0.62 6.25
C VAL A 186 2.09 1.69 6.58
N ILE A 187 1.57 1.64 7.80
CA ILE A 187 0.67 2.65 8.40
C ILE A 187 1.40 3.33 9.57
N SER A 188 1.38 2.67 10.73
CA SER A 188 1.84 3.22 12.01
C SER A 188 3.33 3.50 12.06
N ALA A 189 4.16 2.76 11.33
CA ALA A 189 5.60 2.98 11.28
C ALA A 189 5.98 4.38 10.75
N ILE A 190 5.10 4.99 9.96
CA ILE A 190 5.25 6.35 9.45
C ILE A 190 4.33 7.30 10.24
N TYR A 191 3.03 7.10 10.17
CA TYR A 191 2.05 8.07 10.71
C TYR A 191 1.92 8.06 12.23
N GLY A 192 2.36 7.00 12.92
CA GLY A 192 2.47 6.94 14.37
C GLY A 192 3.75 7.57 14.94
N ALA A 193 4.70 7.96 14.09
CA ALA A 193 5.95 8.57 14.52
C ALA A 193 5.79 10.04 14.90
N ALA A 194 6.59 10.52 15.85
CA ALA A 194 6.64 11.94 16.23
C ALA A 194 7.20 12.81 15.09
N ASP A 195 8.17 12.30 14.32
CA ASP A 195 8.75 12.91 13.12
C ASP A 195 8.48 11.98 11.92
N ILE A 196 7.39 12.28 11.22
CA ILE A 196 6.89 11.48 10.07
C ILE A 196 7.91 11.48 8.92
N ARG A 197 8.51 12.65 8.64
CA ARG A 197 9.50 12.77 7.58
C ARG A 197 10.71 11.89 7.87
N ARG A 198 11.28 12.00 9.07
CA ARG A 198 12.44 11.22 9.49
C ARG A 198 12.16 9.72 9.51
N ALA A 199 10.98 9.33 10.02
CA ALA A 199 10.56 7.93 10.03
C ALA A 199 10.46 7.35 8.61
N SER A 200 9.96 8.13 7.65
CA SER A 200 9.90 7.73 6.24
C SER A 200 11.29 7.59 5.60
N GLU A 201 12.20 8.55 5.84
CA GLU A 201 13.59 8.52 5.36
C GLU A 201 14.33 7.27 5.90
N ASP A 202 14.23 7.02 7.20
CA ASP A 202 14.90 5.93 7.88
C ASP A 202 14.35 4.57 7.42
N LEU A 203 13.01 4.41 7.32
CA LEU A 203 12.40 3.16 6.87
C LEU A 203 12.70 2.89 5.38
N LYS A 204 12.67 3.92 4.53
CA LYS A 204 13.06 3.78 3.12
C LYS A 204 14.48 3.27 2.97
N THR A 205 15.40 3.83 3.77
CA THR A 205 16.81 3.41 3.77
C THR A 205 16.94 1.96 4.21
N ALA A 206 16.33 1.60 5.33
CA ALA A 206 16.37 0.22 5.85
C ALA A 206 15.74 -0.78 4.86
N THR A 207 14.65 -0.42 4.19
CA THR A 207 14.03 -1.26 3.15
C THR A 207 14.98 -1.48 1.96
N ARG A 208 15.65 -0.43 1.49
CA ARG A 208 16.65 -0.58 0.41
C ARG A 208 17.82 -1.48 0.79
N GLU A 209 18.31 -1.38 2.01
CA GLU A 209 19.39 -2.21 2.53
C GLU A 209 18.94 -3.67 2.60
N MET A 210 17.76 -3.93 3.13
CA MET A 210 17.15 -5.25 3.22
C MET A 210 17.00 -5.92 1.84
N LEU A 211 16.57 -5.16 0.80
CA LEU A 211 16.38 -5.70 -0.55
C LEU A 211 17.69 -6.05 -1.27
N ARG A 212 18.84 -5.56 -0.77
CA ARG A 212 20.17 -5.83 -1.35
C ARG A 212 20.91 -6.99 -0.66
N SER A 213 20.43 -7.40 0.50
CA SER A 213 21.00 -8.48 1.31
C SER A 213 20.35 -9.83 1.00
#